data_3508a0f7ffa24052bd6f089209fd7b5c
#
_entry.id   3508a0f7ffa24052bd6f089209fd7b5c
#
_cell.length_a   1.000
_cell.length_b   1.000
_cell.length_c   1.000
_cell.angle_alpha   90.00
_cell.angle_beta   90.00
_cell.angle_gamma   90.00
#
_symmetry.space_group_name_H-M   'P 1'
#
loop_
_entity.id
_entity.type
_entity.pdbx_description
1 polymer ?
#
loop_
_entity_poly.entity_id
_entity_poly.type
_entity_poly.pdbx_seq_one_letter_code
_entity_poly.pdbx_strand_id
1 'polypeptide(L)'
;MTGIAELNELRWTAPQTFLEAVRERRRPDPTTDRLLIVAADHTARGVLAAGRRDLAMADRGDMLRRLVEALRQPGVHGFLGTADVVEDLAMLGALDGKFVFGSMNRGGLAGSAFELDDRMTGYTPEGIAAAALDGGKMLLRIEPDDAATVRTLEACGKAVSALAAQARIAMVEPFFSERTSDGLRNDLSSQAVVRSIQVASGLGSTSAYTWLKIPATDDMAAVAAATTLPLLVLGGEVQDGNEKRWADAMAQPNVRGLVIGRSLLYPEDDDVAGAVGRVVTLMQGVPQ
;
A
#
# COMPACT_ATOMS: atom_id res chain seq x y z
N MET A 1 -21.05 -10.56 -15.13
CA MET A 1 -20.07 -10.05 -14.15
C MET A 1 -20.56 -10.46 -12.77
N THR A 2 -19.72 -11.14 -12.02
CA THR A 2 -19.98 -11.58 -10.64
C THR A 2 -20.40 -10.38 -9.80
N GLY A 3 -21.54 -10.46 -9.13
CA GLY A 3 -22.05 -9.41 -8.24
C GLY A 3 -21.74 -9.72 -6.77
N ILE A 4 -21.95 -8.76 -5.86
CA ILE A 4 -21.69 -8.95 -4.42
C ILE A 4 -22.48 -10.12 -3.85
N ALA A 5 -23.75 -10.28 -4.24
CA ALA A 5 -24.58 -11.41 -3.78
C ALA A 5 -23.98 -12.76 -4.23
N GLU A 6 -23.44 -12.83 -5.44
CA GLU A 6 -22.80 -14.02 -5.97
C GLU A 6 -21.45 -14.31 -5.24
N LEU A 7 -20.67 -13.28 -4.91
CA LEU A 7 -19.47 -13.45 -4.07
C LEU A 7 -19.82 -14.03 -2.69
N ASN A 8 -20.89 -13.55 -2.06
CA ASN A 8 -21.35 -14.08 -0.77
C ASN A 8 -21.72 -15.56 -0.86
N GLU A 9 -22.45 -15.94 -1.91
CA GLU A 9 -22.86 -17.33 -2.14
C GLU A 9 -21.66 -18.24 -2.41
N LEU A 10 -20.70 -17.76 -3.26
CA LEU A 10 -19.49 -18.52 -3.56
C LEU A 10 -18.59 -18.69 -2.34
N ARG A 11 -18.48 -17.68 -1.46
CA ARG A 11 -17.71 -17.83 -0.22
C ARG A 11 -18.25 -18.93 0.68
N TRP A 12 -19.55 -19.16 0.65
CA TRP A 12 -20.21 -20.22 1.42
C TRP A 12 -20.11 -21.59 0.74
N THR A 13 -20.36 -21.65 -0.56
CA THR A 13 -20.55 -22.91 -1.29
C THR A 13 -19.27 -23.42 -1.96
N ALA A 14 -18.36 -22.52 -2.35
CA ALA A 14 -17.17 -22.85 -3.12
C ALA A 14 -15.96 -21.94 -2.76
N PRO A 15 -15.52 -21.86 -1.48
CA PRO A 15 -14.49 -20.93 -1.04
C PRO A 15 -13.16 -21.09 -1.77
N GLN A 16 -12.87 -22.30 -2.27
CA GLN A 16 -11.64 -22.62 -3.00
C GLN A 16 -11.47 -21.79 -4.29
N THR A 17 -12.57 -21.40 -4.92
CA THR A 17 -12.55 -20.62 -6.16
C THR A 17 -11.87 -19.26 -6.00
N PHE A 18 -11.91 -18.67 -4.80
CA PHE A 18 -11.23 -17.41 -4.50
C PHE A 18 -9.70 -17.56 -4.55
N LEU A 19 -9.17 -18.64 -3.99
CA LEU A 19 -7.73 -18.93 -4.01
C LEU A 19 -7.24 -19.21 -5.43
N GLU A 20 -8.05 -19.93 -6.21
CA GLU A 20 -7.77 -20.23 -7.62
C GLU A 20 -7.77 -18.93 -8.44
N ALA A 21 -8.79 -18.09 -8.33
CA ALA A 21 -8.87 -16.82 -9.04
C ALA A 21 -7.67 -15.91 -8.79
N VAL A 22 -7.16 -15.85 -7.54
CA VAL A 22 -5.96 -15.07 -7.21
C VAL A 22 -4.73 -15.65 -7.89
N ARG A 23 -4.56 -16.99 -7.91
CA ARG A 23 -3.40 -17.66 -8.49
C ARG A 23 -3.37 -17.60 -10.01
N GLU A 24 -4.51 -17.75 -10.64
CA GLU A 24 -4.66 -17.87 -12.10
C GLU A 24 -4.75 -16.52 -12.81
N ARG A 25 -4.85 -15.40 -12.06
CA ARG A 25 -4.88 -14.07 -12.67
C ARG A 25 -3.72 -13.86 -13.64
N ARG A 26 -3.95 -13.14 -14.73
CA ARG A 26 -2.89 -12.75 -15.66
C ARG A 26 -1.86 -11.86 -14.96
N ARG A 27 -0.56 -12.13 -15.18
CA ARG A 27 0.54 -11.40 -14.56
C ARG A 27 0.72 -10.01 -15.16
N PRO A 28 1.26 -9.04 -14.39
CA PRO A 28 1.61 -7.72 -14.91
C PRO A 28 2.79 -7.78 -15.88
N ASP A 29 2.94 -6.72 -16.66
CA ASP A 29 4.14 -6.49 -17.47
C ASP A 29 5.29 -6.03 -16.55
N PRO A 30 6.38 -6.80 -16.44
CA PRO A 30 7.51 -6.46 -15.57
C PRO A 30 8.33 -5.27 -16.08
N THR A 31 8.13 -4.82 -17.32
CA THR A 31 8.87 -3.70 -17.93
C THR A 31 8.28 -2.34 -17.62
N THR A 32 7.22 -2.28 -16.82
CA THR A 32 6.58 -1.01 -16.42
C THR A 32 7.52 -0.17 -15.54
N ASP A 33 7.93 0.99 -16.01
CA ASP A 33 8.93 1.84 -15.34
C ASP A 33 8.36 2.60 -14.13
N ARG A 34 7.12 3.06 -14.23
CA ARG A 34 6.45 3.86 -13.18
C ARG A 34 5.09 3.26 -12.86
N LEU A 35 4.83 3.07 -11.56
CA LEU A 35 3.66 2.38 -11.08
C LEU A 35 2.66 3.32 -10.40
N LEU A 36 1.40 3.27 -10.80
CA LEU A 36 0.28 3.74 -9.97
C LEU A 36 -0.39 2.51 -9.34
N ILE A 37 -0.33 2.42 -8.02
CA ILE A 37 -0.89 1.33 -7.23
C ILE A 37 -2.05 1.87 -6.39
N VAL A 38 -3.22 1.27 -6.50
CA VAL A 38 -4.37 1.60 -5.66
C VAL A 38 -4.31 0.81 -4.35
N ALA A 39 -4.45 1.49 -3.21
CA ALA A 39 -4.35 0.88 -1.88
C ALA A 39 -5.67 0.90 -1.12
N ALA A 40 -6.08 -0.25 -0.57
CA ALA A 40 -7.28 -0.40 0.25
C ALA A 40 -7.07 -1.29 1.49
N ASP A 41 -5.88 -1.25 2.09
CA ASP A 41 -5.54 -2.04 3.29
C ASP A 41 -5.82 -1.30 4.62
N HIS A 42 -6.36 -0.08 4.58
CA HIS A 42 -6.63 0.76 5.75
C HIS A 42 -7.74 0.18 6.65
N THR A 43 -8.74 -0.45 6.06
CA THR A 43 -9.90 -1.02 6.77
C THR A 43 -9.51 -2.05 7.82
N ALA A 44 -8.45 -2.83 7.58
CA ALA A 44 -7.96 -3.83 8.53
C ALA A 44 -7.38 -3.25 9.83
N ARG A 45 -7.13 -1.93 9.87
CA ARG A 45 -6.76 -1.20 11.11
C ARG A 45 -7.93 -0.45 11.74
N GLY A 46 -9.16 -0.63 11.22
CA GLY A 46 -10.34 0.13 11.64
C GLY A 46 -10.39 1.56 11.06
N VAL A 47 -9.54 1.91 10.09
CA VAL A 47 -9.55 3.22 9.44
C VAL A 47 -10.53 3.18 8.27
N LEU A 48 -11.76 3.61 8.50
CA LEU A 48 -12.85 3.59 7.52
C LEU A 48 -13.12 4.96 6.90
N ALA A 49 -12.61 6.03 7.49
CA ALA A 49 -12.84 7.40 7.03
C ALA A 49 -12.04 7.74 5.76
N ALA A 50 -12.65 8.54 4.89
CA ALA A 50 -11.99 9.18 3.76
C ALA A 50 -12.49 10.63 3.63
N GLY A 51 -11.60 11.60 3.79
CA GLY A 51 -11.95 13.01 3.85
C GLY A 51 -12.95 13.28 4.99
N ARG A 52 -14.13 13.84 4.65
CA ARG A 52 -15.20 14.15 5.62
C ARG A 52 -16.19 13.00 5.86
N ARG A 53 -15.98 11.85 5.25
CA ARG A 53 -16.89 10.69 5.31
C ARG A 53 -16.34 9.67 6.31
N ASP A 54 -16.85 9.62 7.54
CA ASP A 54 -16.34 8.79 8.64
C ASP A 54 -16.36 7.28 8.35
N LEU A 55 -17.36 6.80 7.60
CA LEU A 55 -17.56 5.39 7.26
C LEU A 55 -17.50 5.14 5.74
N ALA A 56 -16.73 5.93 5.01
CA ALA A 56 -16.64 5.84 3.55
C ALA A 56 -16.32 4.42 3.05
N MET A 57 -15.42 3.71 3.73
CA MET A 57 -14.96 2.38 3.33
C MET A 57 -15.71 1.24 4.05
N ALA A 58 -16.81 1.52 4.76
CA ALA A 58 -17.53 0.50 5.53
C ALA A 58 -18.43 -0.38 4.66
N ASP A 59 -19.04 0.17 3.60
CA ASP A 59 -19.83 -0.59 2.65
C ASP A 59 -18.93 -1.35 1.67
N ARG A 60 -18.90 -2.68 1.78
CA ARG A 60 -18.07 -3.56 0.93
C ARG A 60 -18.44 -3.44 -0.53
N GLY A 61 -19.72 -3.33 -0.84
CA GLY A 61 -20.23 -3.24 -2.21
C GLY A 61 -19.79 -1.95 -2.89
N ASP A 62 -19.95 -0.81 -2.21
CA ASP A 62 -19.48 0.49 -2.69
C ASP A 62 -17.96 0.51 -2.86
N MET A 63 -17.22 0.01 -1.87
CA MET A 63 -15.76 -0.04 -1.93
C MET A 63 -15.26 -0.89 -3.11
N LEU A 64 -15.82 -2.07 -3.32
CA LEU A 64 -15.44 -2.94 -4.46
C LEU A 64 -15.80 -2.31 -5.80
N ARG A 65 -16.95 -1.66 -5.93
CA ARG A 65 -17.34 -0.94 -7.15
C ARG A 65 -16.31 0.15 -7.49
N ARG A 66 -15.92 0.98 -6.51
CA ARG A 66 -14.91 2.03 -6.67
C ARG A 66 -13.53 1.47 -7.01
N LEU A 67 -13.14 0.39 -6.37
CA LEU A 67 -11.88 -0.30 -6.66
C LEU A 67 -11.84 -0.85 -8.08
N VAL A 68 -12.91 -1.51 -8.52
CA VAL A 68 -13.03 -2.02 -9.90
C VAL A 68 -12.98 -0.87 -10.90
N GLU A 69 -13.66 0.23 -10.64
CA GLU A 69 -13.64 1.44 -11.47
C GLU A 69 -12.23 2.01 -11.59
N ALA A 70 -11.53 2.21 -10.44
CA ALA A 70 -10.16 2.71 -10.42
C ALA A 70 -9.18 1.77 -11.14
N LEU A 71 -9.24 0.47 -10.86
CA LEU A 71 -8.33 -0.54 -11.42
C LEU A 71 -8.48 -0.71 -12.94
N ARG A 72 -9.66 -0.43 -13.49
CA ARG A 72 -9.91 -0.48 -14.94
C ARG A 72 -9.37 0.73 -15.69
N GLN A 73 -9.04 1.82 -15.00
CA GLN A 73 -8.50 3.01 -15.67
C GLN A 73 -7.13 2.70 -16.29
N PRO A 74 -6.87 3.17 -17.53
CA PRO A 74 -5.53 3.14 -18.11
C PRO A 74 -4.52 3.85 -17.19
N GLY A 75 -3.31 3.30 -17.10
CA GLY A 75 -2.25 3.87 -16.24
C GLY A 75 -2.31 3.45 -14.77
N VAL A 76 -3.29 2.64 -14.36
CA VAL A 76 -3.27 1.95 -13.05
C VAL A 76 -2.60 0.59 -13.21
N HIS A 77 -1.53 0.37 -12.47
CA HIS A 77 -0.62 -0.77 -12.64
C HIS A 77 -0.72 -1.81 -11.55
N GLY A 78 -1.28 -1.48 -10.37
CA GLY A 78 -1.32 -2.44 -9.27
C GLY A 78 -2.35 -2.15 -8.20
N PHE A 79 -2.43 -3.12 -7.28
CA PHE A 79 -3.31 -3.10 -6.12
C PHE A 79 -2.56 -3.53 -4.86
N LEU A 80 -2.85 -2.86 -3.75
CA LEU A 80 -2.40 -3.21 -2.40
C LEU A 80 -3.62 -3.40 -1.50
N GLY A 81 -3.79 -4.60 -0.93
CA GLY A 81 -4.93 -4.88 -0.08
C GLY A 81 -4.74 -6.04 0.88
N THR A 82 -5.77 -6.27 1.67
CA THR A 82 -5.92 -7.44 2.53
C THR A 82 -6.40 -8.65 1.74
N ALA A 83 -6.27 -9.85 2.29
CA ALA A 83 -6.58 -11.10 1.59
C ALA A 83 -8.03 -11.13 1.08
N ASP A 84 -8.98 -10.71 1.91
CA ASP A 84 -10.40 -10.67 1.57
C ASP A 84 -10.72 -9.76 0.37
N VAL A 85 -10.06 -8.58 0.30
CA VAL A 85 -10.27 -7.64 -0.81
C VAL A 85 -9.54 -8.10 -2.08
N VAL A 86 -8.33 -8.65 -1.95
CA VAL A 86 -7.59 -9.26 -3.06
C VAL A 86 -8.40 -10.37 -3.72
N GLU A 87 -8.98 -11.26 -2.91
CA GLU A 87 -9.79 -12.37 -3.37
C GLU A 87 -11.07 -11.90 -4.06
N ASP A 88 -11.82 -10.96 -3.46
CA ASP A 88 -13.02 -10.39 -4.08
C ASP A 88 -12.71 -9.75 -5.44
N LEU A 89 -11.62 -8.96 -5.53
CA LEU A 89 -11.21 -8.31 -6.78
C LEU A 89 -10.71 -9.30 -7.84
N ALA A 90 -10.07 -10.40 -7.44
CA ALA A 90 -9.69 -11.46 -8.36
C ALA A 90 -10.92 -12.14 -8.96
N MET A 91 -11.93 -12.48 -8.14
CA MET A 91 -13.22 -13.01 -8.62
C MET A 91 -13.95 -12.06 -9.56
N LEU A 92 -13.76 -10.75 -9.39
CA LEU A 92 -14.32 -9.71 -10.28
C LEU A 92 -13.47 -9.48 -11.56
N GLY A 93 -12.34 -10.21 -11.72
CA GLY A 93 -11.42 -10.04 -12.84
C GLY A 93 -10.70 -8.68 -12.87
N ALA A 94 -10.67 -7.96 -11.75
CA ALA A 94 -10.11 -6.61 -11.68
C ALA A 94 -8.58 -6.61 -11.48
N LEU A 95 -7.96 -7.73 -11.16
CA LEU A 95 -6.53 -7.86 -10.89
C LEU A 95 -5.72 -8.40 -12.08
N ASP A 96 -6.35 -8.67 -13.20
CA ASP A 96 -5.68 -9.15 -14.41
C ASP A 96 -4.70 -8.12 -14.96
N GLY A 97 -3.44 -8.52 -15.12
CA GLY A 97 -2.36 -7.65 -15.58
C GLY A 97 -1.91 -6.60 -14.56
N LYS A 98 -2.27 -6.76 -13.27
CA LYS A 98 -1.90 -5.86 -12.18
C LYS A 98 -0.85 -6.47 -11.26
N PHE A 99 0.10 -5.64 -10.80
CA PHE A 99 0.91 -5.97 -9.63
C PHE A 99 0.02 -6.06 -8.39
N VAL A 100 0.14 -7.12 -7.62
CA VAL A 100 -0.67 -7.33 -6.41
C VAL A 100 0.21 -7.49 -5.19
N PHE A 101 0.02 -6.59 -4.22
CA PHE A 101 0.71 -6.59 -2.95
C PHE A 101 -0.24 -6.97 -1.83
N GLY A 102 0.14 -7.97 -1.04
CA GLY A 102 -0.62 -8.38 0.14
C GLY A 102 -0.21 -7.60 1.38
N SER A 103 -1.18 -7.06 2.12
CA SER A 103 -0.90 -6.40 3.40
C SER A 103 -0.57 -7.44 4.48
N MET A 104 0.56 -7.26 5.19
CA MET A 104 1.12 -8.28 6.10
C MET A 104 0.84 -7.97 7.58
N ASN A 105 1.02 -6.73 8.02
CA ASN A 105 0.91 -6.36 9.43
C ASN A 105 -0.13 -5.26 9.65
N ARG A 106 -1.23 -5.63 10.28
CA ARG A 106 -2.35 -4.74 10.63
C ARG A 106 -2.81 -4.93 12.08
N GLY A 107 -1.91 -5.43 12.96
CA GLY A 107 -2.20 -5.68 14.36
C GLY A 107 -2.43 -4.41 15.17
N GLY A 108 -1.71 -3.34 14.90
CA GLY A 108 -1.87 -2.04 15.55
C GLY A 108 -3.13 -1.31 15.08
N LEU A 109 -4.25 -1.52 15.78
CA LEU A 109 -5.53 -0.88 15.44
C LEU A 109 -5.49 0.62 15.74
N ALA A 110 -6.01 1.43 14.83
CA ALA A 110 -6.04 2.88 14.99
C ALA A 110 -6.79 3.30 16.27
N GLY A 111 -6.21 4.19 17.05
CA GLY A 111 -6.77 4.70 18.30
C GLY A 111 -6.71 3.74 19.49
N SER A 112 -6.14 2.54 19.33
CA SER A 112 -5.99 1.60 20.46
C SER A 112 -4.74 1.87 21.30
N ALA A 113 -4.72 1.37 22.55
CA ALA A 113 -3.54 1.43 23.40
C ALA A 113 -2.32 0.69 22.83
N PHE A 114 -2.57 -0.32 21.98
CA PHE A 114 -1.57 -1.12 21.28
C PHE A 114 -1.38 -0.71 19.80
N GLU A 115 -1.67 0.51 19.46
CA GLU A 115 -1.63 0.98 18.06
C GLU A 115 -0.26 0.81 17.39
N LEU A 116 0.84 0.82 18.15
CA LEU A 116 2.21 0.59 17.63
C LEU A 116 2.59 -0.88 17.49
N ASP A 117 1.79 -1.82 18.02
CA ASP A 117 2.07 -3.25 17.89
C ASP A 117 1.64 -3.77 16.50
N ASP A 118 2.43 -3.47 15.50
CA ASP A 118 2.20 -3.85 14.10
C ASP A 118 2.66 -5.30 13.82
N ARG A 119 2.11 -6.26 14.56
CA ARG A 119 2.39 -7.69 14.32
C ARG A 119 1.91 -8.14 12.95
N MET A 120 2.58 -9.18 12.42
CA MET A 120 2.16 -9.83 11.18
C MET A 120 0.85 -10.59 11.41
N THR A 121 -0.26 -10.01 10.97
CA THR A 121 -1.64 -10.51 11.19
C THR A 121 -2.40 -10.76 9.88
N GLY A 122 -1.79 -10.43 8.75
CA GLY A 122 -2.31 -10.65 7.41
C GLY A 122 -1.50 -11.69 6.65
N TYR A 123 -1.12 -11.39 5.42
CA TYR A 123 -0.29 -12.29 4.62
C TYR A 123 1.06 -12.57 5.29
N THR A 124 1.48 -13.84 5.24
CA THR A 124 2.87 -14.25 5.52
C THR A 124 3.69 -14.27 4.24
N PRO A 125 5.04 -14.29 4.29
CA PRO A 125 5.87 -14.48 3.09
C PRO A 125 5.50 -15.74 2.28
N GLU A 126 5.21 -16.84 2.98
CA GLU A 126 4.77 -18.11 2.38
C GLU A 126 3.38 -17.96 1.73
N GLY A 127 2.45 -17.24 2.38
CA GLY A 127 1.13 -16.92 1.85
C GLY A 127 1.20 -16.06 0.59
N ILE A 128 2.09 -15.06 0.55
CA ILE A 128 2.37 -14.23 -0.64
C ILE A 128 2.82 -15.11 -1.81
N ALA A 129 3.77 -16.02 -1.58
CA ALA A 129 4.25 -16.89 -2.63
C ALA A 129 3.21 -17.92 -3.06
N ALA A 130 2.48 -18.54 -2.12
CA ALA A 130 1.45 -19.53 -2.40
C ALA A 130 0.26 -18.95 -3.18
N ALA A 131 -0.13 -17.70 -2.88
CA ALA A 131 -1.13 -16.94 -3.63
C ALA A 131 -0.57 -16.34 -4.92
N ALA A 132 0.72 -16.56 -5.17
CA ALA A 132 1.43 -16.02 -6.30
C ALA A 132 1.29 -14.49 -6.44
N LEU A 133 1.29 -13.75 -5.34
CA LEU A 133 1.34 -12.29 -5.33
C LEU A 133 2.74 -11.79 -5.72
N ASP A 134 2.83 -10.53 -6.13
CA ASP A 134 4.09 -9.93 -6.58
C ASP A 134 4.94 -9.46 -5.38
N GLY A 135 4.31 -9.20 -4.25
CA GLY A 135 5.00 -8.82 -3.02
C GLY A 135 4.11 -8.71 -1.80
N GLY A 136 4.75 -8.47 -0.66
CA GLY A 136 4.10 -8.18 0.61
C GLY A 136 4.40 -6.76 1.07
N LYS A 137 3.42 -6.08 1.66
CA LYS A 137 3.59 -4.73 2.23
C LYS A 137 3.54 -4.79 3.74
N MET A 138 4.50 -4.16 4.40
CA MET A 138 4.57 -4.02 5.84
C MET A 138 4.68 -2.55 6.25
N LEU A 139 3.94 -2.20 7.32
CA LEU A 139 4.05 -0.93 8.01
C LEU A 139 5.13 -1.05 9.09
N LEU A 140 6.03 -0.09 9.14
CA LEU A 140 7.09 0.00 10.14
C LEU A 140 7.01 1.35 10.84
N ARG A 141 6.35 1.39 12.00
CA ARG A 141 6.33 2.59 12.84
C ARG A 141 7.39 2.47 13.93
N ILE A 142 8.26 3.46 13.99
CA ILE A 142 9.42 3.52 14.87
C ILE A 142 9.14 4.58 15.92
N GLU A 143 8.88 4.16 17.15
CA GLU A 143 8.77 5.01 18.34
C GLU A 143 9.86 4.56 19.30
N PRO A 144 10.93 5.36 19.52
CA PRO A 144 12.10 4.93 20.29
C PRO A 144 11.81 4.53 21.73
N ASP A 145 10.77 5.11 22.32
CA ASP A 145 10.38 4.87 23.71
C ASP A 145 9.33 3.75 23.86
N ASP A 146 8.87 3.13 22.74
CA ASP A 146 7.90 2.03 22.75
C ASP A 146 8.54 0.67 22.47
N ALA A 147 8.44 -0.25 23.42
CA ALA A 147 9.00 -1.59 23.32
C ALA A 147 8.43 -2.42 22.15
N ALA A 148 7.26 -2.08 21.60
CA ALA A 148 6.70 -2.73 20.44
C ALA A 148 7.50 -2.46 19.16
N THR A 149 8.23 -1.33 19.09
CA THR A 149 9.11 -0.97 17.98
C THR A 149 10.13 -2.07 17.67
N VAL A 150 10.82 -2.61 18.69
CA VAL A 150 11.85 -3.65 18.49
C VAL A 150 11.24 -4.92 17.91
N ARG A 151 10.04 -5.30 18.34
CA ARG A 151 9.34 -6.50 17.83
C ARG A 151 8.92 -6.30 16.36
N THR A 152 8.46 -5.11 16.02
CA THR A 152 8.08 -4.77 14.65
C THR A 152 9.31 -4.75 13.73
N LEU A 153 10.44 -4.17 14.18
CA LEU A 153 11.70 -4.20 13.43
C LEU A 153 12.16 -5.63 13.16
N GLU A 154 12.17 -6.49 14.19
CA GLU A 154 12.54 -7.91 14.04
C GLU A 154 11.62 -8.63 13.07
N ALA A 155 10.30 -8.47 13.21
CA ALA A 155 9.31 -9.11 12.34
C ALA A 155 9.44 -8.65 10.88
N CYS A 156 9.62 -7.34 10.64
CA CYS A 156 9.85 -6.79 9.31
C CYS A 156 11.16 -7.31 8.70
N GLY A 157 12.26 -7.35 9.47
CA GLY A 157 13.54 -7.88 9.00
C GLY A 157 13.47 -9.35 8.58
N LYS A 158 12.78 -10.19 9.37
CA LYS A 158 12.51 -11.59 9.01
C LYS A 158 11.69 -11.71 7.74
N ALA A 159 10.63 -10.88 7.61
CA ALA A 159 9.76 -10.90 6.44
C ALA A 159 10.47 -10.42 5.16
N VAL A 160 11.31 -9.36 5.24
CA VAL A 160 12.16 -8.91 4.12
C VAL A 160 13.04 -10.05 3.61
N SER A 161 13.74 -10.75 4.51
CA SER A 161 14.59 -11.88 4.14
C SER A 161 13.81 -13.04 3.52
N ALA A 162 12.65 -13.37 4.09
CA ALA A 162 11.82 -14.48 3.62
C ALA A 162 11.16 -14.19 2.26
N LEU A 163 10.71 -12.96 2.01
CA LEU A 163 10.19 -12.54 0.72
C LEU A 163 11.29 -12.57 -0.36
N ALA A 164 12.47 -12.03 -0.04
CA ALA A 164 13.60 -12.05 -0.96
C ALA A 164 14.04 -13.47 -1.35
N ALA A 165 14.03 -14.42 -0.41
CA ALA A 165 14.32 -15.83 -0.69
C ALA A 165 13.32 -16.47 -1.68
N GLN A 166 12.15 -15.90 -1.84
CA GLN A 166 11.10 -16.34 -2.76
C GLN A 166 10.97 -15.44 -4.01
N ALA A 167 11.94 -14.55 -4.23
CA ALA A 167 11.93 -13.55 -5.30
C ALA A 167 10.62 -12.72 -5.30
N ARG A 168 10.17 -12.31 -4.11
CA ARG A 168 8.99 -11.47 -3.91
C ARG A 168 9.39 -10.12 -3.34
N ILE A 169 8.69 -9.07 -3.76
CA ILE A 169 8.97 -7.69 -3.33
C ILE A 169 8.53 -7.51 -1.87
N ALA A 170 9.43 -6.95 -1.07
CA ALA A 170 9.15 -6.47 0.28
C ALA A 170 8.92 -4.95 0.21
N MET A 171 7.66 -4.51 0.22
CA MET A 171 7.31 -3.09 0.28
C MET A 171 7.23 -2.66 1.74
N VAL A 172 8.26 -1.97 2.23
CA VAL A 172 8.30 -1.46 3.61
C VAL A 172 7.82 -0.01 3.64
N GLU A 173 6.87 0.30 4.54
CA GLU A 173 6.33 1.65 4.74
C GLU A 173 6.80 2.19 6.10
N PRO A 174 7.97 2.87 6.16
CA PRO A 174 8.58 3.27 7.41
C PRO A 174 8.13 4.67 7.84
N PHE A 175 7.90 4.85 9.14
CA PHE A 175 7.67 6.14 9.77
C PHE A 175 8.40 6.21 11.11
N PHE A 176 8.95 7.38 11.45
CA PHE A 176 9.10 7.75 12.85
C PHE A 176 7.75 8.24 13.37
N SER A 177 7.38 7.76 14.54
CA SER A 177 6.08 8.05 15.16
C SER A 177 6.31 8.51 16.60
N GLU A 178 5.38 9.30 17.12
CA GLU A 178 5.39 9.78 18.49
C GLU A 178 4.00 9.65 19.13
N ARG A 179 3.96 9.37 20.44
CA ARG A 179 2.73 9.44 21.21
C ARG A 179 2.52 10.87 21.71
N THR A 180 1.38 11.42 21.36
CA THR A 180 0.92 12.72 21.82
C THR A 180 -0.33 12.59 22.69
N SER A 181 -0.80 13.68 23.30
CA SER A 181 -2.09 13.71 24.01
C SER A 181 -3.28 13.35 23.11
N ASP A 182 -3.16 13.61 21.81
CA ASP A 182 -4.21 13.40 20.80
C ASP A 182 -4.10 12.05 20.09
N GLY A 183 -3.19 11.18 20.53
CA GLY A 183 -2.94 9.85 19.94
C GLY A 183 -1.58 9.74 19.27
N LEU A 184 -1.44 8.71 18.44
CA LEU A 184 -0.20 8.43 17.72
C LEU A 184 -0.13 9.28 16.45
N ARG A 185 1.00 9.96 16.24
CA ARG A 185 1.28 10.74 15.03
C ARG A 185 2.57 10.27 14.35
N ASN A 186 2.57 10.27 13.03
CA ASN A 186 3.77 10.06 12.23
C ASN A 186 4.45 11.41 11.98
N ASP A 187 5.76 11.48 12.21
CA ASP A 187 6.56 12.64 11.80
C ASP A 187 6.82 12.56 10.29
N LEU A 188 6.22 13.49 9.54
CA LEU A 188 6.33 13.57 8.09
C LEU A 188 7.39 14.59 7.61
N SER A 189 8.22 15.11 8.50
CA SER A 189 9.35 15.98 8.12
C SER A 189 10.34 15.22 7.24
N SER A 190 10.98 15.92 6.32
CA SER A 190 12.01 15.31 5.44
C SER A 190 13.11 14.61 6.26
N GLN A 191 13.47 15.18 7.39
CA GLN A 191 14.50 14.62 8.28
C GLN A 191 14.06 13.29 8.91
N ALA A 192 12.81 13.19 9.41
CA ALA A 192 12.26 11.95 9.95
C ALA A 192 12.12 10.88 8.86
N VAL A 193 11.69 11.26 7.66
CA VAL A 193 11.58 10.35 6.51
C VAL A 193 12.96 9.82 6.10
N VAL A 194 13.99 10.66 6.00
CA VAL A 194 15.38 10.22 5.75
C VAL A 194 15.84 9.21 6.81
N ARG A 195 15.62 9.51 8.09
CA ARG A 195 15.99 8.57 9.18
C ARG A 195 15.23 7.24 9.07
N SER A 196 13.93 7.26 8.76
CA SER A 196 13.12 6.05 8.62
C SER A 196 13.56 5.20 7.43
N ILE A 197 13.95 5.83 6.32
CA ILE A 197 14.55 5.17 5.14
C ILE A 197 15.83 4.45 5.54
N GLN A 198 16.75 5.09 6.29
CA GLN A 198 18.00 4.48 6.71
C GLN A 198 17.76 3.22 7.55
N VAL A 199 16.83 3.27 8.51
CA VAL A 199 16.46 2.11 9.32
C VAL A 199 15.85 1.00 8.45
N ALA A 200 14.91 1.34 7.58
CA ALA A 200 14.23 0.35 6.73
C ALA A 200 15.17 -0.29 5.71
N SER A 201 16.12 0.47 5.16
CA SER A 201 17.12 -0.03 4.20
C SER A 201 18.06 -1.07 4.80
N GLY A 202 18.25 -1.04 6.13
CA GLY A 202 19.08 -1.99 6.86
C GLY A 202 18.37 -3.29 7.28
N LEU A 203 17.09 -3.46 6.96
CA LEU A 203 16.33 -4.65 7.36
C LEU A 203 16.65 -5.86 6.49
N GLY A 204 16.67 -7.03 7.14
CA GLY A 204 16.86 -8.33 6.48
C GLY A 204 18.31 -8.61 6.09
N SER A 205 18.52 -9.78 5.50
CA SER A 205 19.85 -10.26 5.04
C SER A 205 20.20 -9.80 3.62
N THR A 206 19.25 -9.21 2.90
CA THR A 206 19.41 -8.61 1.56
C THR A 206 18.33 -7.58 1.30
N SER A 207 18.65 -6.55 0.55
CA SER A 207 17.71 -5.54 0.08
C SER A 207 17.34 -5.67 -1.40
N ALA A 208 17.75 -6.75 -2.07
CA ALA A 208 17.59 -6.93 -3.52
C ALA A 208 16.12 -6.82 -3.99
N TYR A 209 15.17 -7.18 -3.13
CA TYR A 209 13.74 -7.09 -3.41
C TYR A 209 13.02 -6.08 -2.51
N THR A 210 13.74 -5.16 -1.87
CA THR A 210 13.15 -4.17 -0.98
C THR A 210 12.75 -2.91 -1.73
N TRP A 211 11.50 -2.52 -1.62
CA TRP A 211 10.96 -1.23 -2.05
C TRP A 211 10.49 -0.45 -0.83
N LEU A 212 10.61 0.86 -0.86
CA LEU A 212 10.16 1.71 0.25
C LEU A 212 8.94 2.53 -0.16
N LYS A 213 7.87 2.48 0.64
CA LYS A 213 6.68 3.30 0.49
C LYS A 213 6.74 4.44 1.48
N ILE A 214 6.93 5.67 1.01
CA ILE A 214 7.26 6.85 1.82
C ILE A 214 6.28 8.00 1.59
N PRO A 215 6.08 8.91 2.56
CA PRO A 215 5.33 10.13 2.32
C PRO A 215 6.10 11.10 1.41
N ALA A 216 5.35 11.92 0.67
CA ALA A 216 5.94 13.09 0.02
C ALA A 216 6.30 14.14 1.09
N THR A 217 7.46 14.77 0.94
CA THR A 217 7.97 15.82 1.83
C THR A 217 8.33 17.07 1.04
N ASP A 218 8.67 18.14 1.73
CA ASP A 218 9.07 19.40 1.07
C ASP A 218 10.48 19.33 0.46
N ASP A 219 11.32 18.37 0.89
CA ASP A 219 12.66 18.13 0.32
C ASP A 219 12.79 16.67 -0.17
N MET A 220 12.15 16.38 -1.29
CA MET A 220 12.23 15.07 -1.92
C MET A 220 13.60 14.73 -2.49
N ALA A 221 14.43 15.74 -2.79
CA ALA A 221 15.79 15.51 -3.26
C ALA A 221 16.66 14.88 -2.15
N ALA A 222 16.62 15.43 -0.93
CA ALA A 222 17.30 14.85 0.22
C ALA A 222 16.77 13.45 0.56
N VAL A 223 15.46 13.25 0.48
CA VAL A 223 14.81 11.96 0.73
C VAL A 223 15.26 10.91 -0.29
N ALA A 224 15.25 11.25 -1.57
CA ALA A 224 15.69 10.35 -2.64
C ALA A 224 17.20 10.03 -2.55
N ALA A 225 18.04 10.99 -2.19
CA ALA A 225 19.47 10.79 -1.99
C ALA A 225 19.81 9.88 -0.80
N ALA A 226 18.86 9.62 0.11
CA ALA A 226 19.07 8.79 1.30
C ALA A 226 19.16 7.29 0.99
N THR A 227 18.81 6.84 -0.22
CA THR A 227 18.80 5.41 -0.57
C THR A 227 18.94 5.19 -2.06
N THR A 228 19.45 4.02 -2.45
CA THR A 228 19.43 3.52 -3.84
C THR A 228 18.24 2.60 -4.11
N LEU A 229 17.41 2.32 -3.09
CA LEU A 229 16.25 1.45 -3.23
C LEU A 229 15.14 2.16 -4.01
N PRO A 230 14.29 1.40 -4.74
CA PRO A 230 13.09 1.94 -5.36
C PRO A 230 12.15 2.57 -4.32
N LEU A 231 11.72 3.80 -4.58
CA LEU A 231 10.78 4.55 -3.75
C LEU A 231 9.41 4.59 -4.42
N LEU A 232 8.37 4.34 -3.64
CA LEU A 232 6.98 4.57 -3.99
C LEU A 232 6.40 5.62 -3.03
N VAL A 233 5.82 6.68 -3.57
CA VAL A 233 5.28 7.76 -2.74
C VAL A 233 3.83 7.47 -2.39
N LEU A 234 3.49 7.54 -1.11
CA LEU A 234 2.12 7.33 -0.64
C LEU A 234 1.22 8.55 -0.89
N GLY A 235 -0.07 8.30 -1.04
CA GLY A 235 -1.06 9.33 -1.32
C GLY A 235 -1.33 10.28 -0.15
N GLY A 236 -1.12 9.82 1.09
CA GLY A 236 -1.46 10.58 2.28
C GLY A 236 -2.97 10.75 2.47
N GLU A 237 -3.34 11.70 3.31
CA GLU A 237 -4.71 12.19 3.43
C GLU A 237 -5.05 13.13 2.28
N VAL A 238 -6.35 13.32 2.02
CA VAL A 238 -6.81 14.29 1.02
C VAL A 238 -6.46 15.68 1.54
N GLN A 239 -5.46 16.34 0.93
CA GLN A 239 -5.01 17.68 1.27
C GLN A 239 -4.70 18.47 0.00
N ASP A 240 -4.96 19.77 0.03
CA ASP A 240 -4.56 20.69 -1.02
C ASP A 240 -3.03 20.68 -1.20
N GLY A 241 -2.56 20.67 -2.44
CA GLY A 241 -1.14 20.68 -2.76
C GLY A 241 -0.47 19.29 -2.85
N ASN A 242 -1.19 18.20 -2.61
CA ASN A 242 -0.64 16.85 -2.79
C ASN A 242 -0.13 16.61 -4.21
N GLU A 243 -0.81 17.09 -5.23
CA GLU A 243 -0.41 16.90 -6.63
C GLU A 243 0.97 17.51 -6.93
N LYS A 244 1.24 18.72 -6.41
CA LYS A 244 2.55 19.33 -6.56
C LYS A 244 3.64 18.51 -5.87
N ARG A 245 3.41 18.07 -4.64
CA ARG A 245 4.37 17.24 -3.90
C ARG A 245 4.64 15.91 -4.60
N TRP A 246 3.62 15.30 -5.20
CA TRP A 246 3.80 14.07 -6.00
C TRP A 246 4.60 14.34 -7.28
N ALA A 247 4.37 15.47 -7.96
CA ALA A 247 5.16 15.84 -9.14
C ALA A 247 6.63 16.07 -8.78
N ASP A 248 6.91 16.80 -7.70
CA ASP A 248 8.27 17.05 -7.20
C ASP A 248 8.96 15.72 -6.80
N ALA A 249 8.20 14.80 -6.19
CA ALA A 249 8.70 13.47 -5.85
C ALA A 249 8.99 12.62 -7.09
N MET A 250 8.08 12.60 -8.07
CA MET A 250 8.24 11.83 -9.31
C MET A 250 9.39 12.31 -10.19
N ALA A 251 9.90 13.53 -9.97
CA ALA A 251 11.09 14.04 -10.63
C ALA A 251 12.39 13.39 -10.13
N GLN A 252 12.36 12.67 -9.01
CA GLN A 252 13.55 12.01 -8.45
C GLN A 252 13.83 10.67 -9.15
N PRO A 253 15.10 10.33 -9.44
CA PRO A 253 15.46 9.21 -10.32
C PRO A 253 15.11 7.82 -9.76
N ASN A 254 15.07 7.65 -8.44
CA ASN A 254 14.71 6.38 -7.78
C ASN A 254 13.26 6.32 -7.30
N VAL A 255 12.45 7.35 -7.55
CA VAL A 255 11.00 7.29 -7.32
C VAL A 255 10.33 6.60 -8.52
N ARG A 256 9.75 5.44 -8.25
CA ARG A 256 9.19 4.51 -9.24
C ARG A 256 7.66 4.52 -9.29
N GLY A 257 7.00 5.41 -8.56
CA GLY A 257 5.56 5.53 -8.65
C GLY A 257 4.86 6.01 -7.39
N LEU A 258 3.55 5.88 -7.44
CA LEU A 258 2.62 6.32 -6.40
C LEU A 258 1.79 5.14 -5.87
N VAL A 259 1.53 5.14 -4.57
CA VAL A 259 0.61 4.19 -3.91
C VAL A 259 -0.48 5.01 -3.22
N ILE A 260 -1.63 5.12 -3.85
CA ILE A 260 -2.71 6.02 -3.43
C ILE A 260 -3.97 5.21 -3.13
N GLY A 261 -4.68 5.56 -2.08
CA GLY A 261 -5.89 4.88 -1.66
C GLY A 261 -7.10 5.81 -1.64
N ARG A 262 -7.41 6.32 -0.46
CA ARG A 262 -8.65 7.02 -0.13
C ARG A 262 -8.96 8.22 -1.03
N SER A 263 -7.95 9.01 -1.40
CA SER A 263 -8.12 10.17 -2.28
C SER A 263 -8.51 9.83 -3.72
N LEU A 264 -8.16 8.62 -4.21
CA LEU A 264 -8.62 8.13 -5.51
C LEU A 264 -10.02 7.51 -5.42
N LEU A 265 -10.28 6.76 -4.34
CA LEU A 265 -11.52 5.99 -4.20
C LEU A 265 -12.71 6.84 -3.74
N TYR A 266 -12.44 7.90 -2.98
CA TYR A 266 -13.46 8.78 -2.39
C TYR A 266 -13.08 10.25 -2.61
N PRO A 267 -12.93 10.71 -3.87
CA PRO A 267 -12.68 12.12 -4.17
C PRO A 267 -13.88 12.97 -3.75
N GLU A 268 -13.68 14.29 -3.60
CA GLU A 268 -14.75 15.20 -3.17
C GLU A 268 -15.90 15.29 -4.17
N ASP A 269 -15.57 15.24 -5.47
CA ASP A 269 -16.50 15.24 -6.61
C ASP A 269 -17.15 13.88 -6.89
N ASP A 270 -16.80 12.86 -6.11
CA ASP A 270 -17.25 11.46 -6.26
C ASP A 270 -16.91 10.83 -7.64
N ASP A 271 -16.02 11.43 -8.42
CA ASP A 271 -15.54 10.97 -9.72
C ASP A 271 -14.23 10.19 -9.59
N VAL A 272 -14.34 8.88 -9.37
CA VAL A 272 -13.19 7.97 -9.22
C VAL A 272 -12.33 7.95 -10.50
N ALA A 273 -12.96 7.88 -11.68
CA ALA A 273 -12.25 7.83 -12.95
C ALA A 273 -11.48 9.12 -13.22
N GLY A 274 -12.10 10.28 -12.96
CA GLY A 274 -11.46 11.59 -13.07
C GLY A 274 -10.30 11.76 -12.08
N ALA A 275 -10.46 11.31 -10.83
CA ALA A 275 -9.39 11.35 -9.83
C ALA A 275 -8.17 10.52 -10.27
N VAL A 276 -8.38 9.32 -10.79
CA VAL A 276 -7.31 8.49 -11.36
C VAL A 276 -6.68 9.16 -12.57
N GLY A 277 -7.49 9.71 -13.49
CA GLY A 277 -7.02 10.40 -14.71
C GLY A 277 -6.10 11.58 -14.39
N ARG A 278 -6.42 12.38 -13.37
CA ARG A 278 -5.57 13.50 -12.90
C ARG A 278 -4.20 13.00 -12.46
N VAL A 279 -4.13 11.94 -11.66
CA VAL A 279 -2.87 11.36 -11.19
C VAL A 279 -2.06 10.74 -12.33
N VAL A 280 -2.71 10.02 -13.24
CA VAL A 280 -2.03 9.45 -14.43
C VAL A 280 -1.42 10.55 -15.29
N THR A 281 -2.15 11.64 -15.54
CA THR A 281 -1.66 12.80 -16.29
C THR A 281 -0.45 13.44 -15.61
N LEU A 282 -0.49 13.61 -14.29
CA LEU A 282 0.63 14.11 -13.51
C LEU A 282 1.88 13.23 -13.68
N MET A 283 1.73 11.91 -13.58
CA MET A 283 2.85 10.98 -13.71
C MET A 283 3.48 10.98 -15.11
N GLN A 284 2.68 11.20 -16.16
CA GLN A 284 3.14 11.28 -17.54
C GLN A 284 3.84 12.62 -17.87
N GLY A 285 3.43 13.71 -17.20
CA GLY A 285 3.98 15.05 -17.41
C GLY A 285 5.36 15.29 -16.79
N VAL A 286 5.87 14.35 -15.99
CA VAL A 286 7.22 14.46 -15.39
C VAL A 286 8.23 13.81 -16.32
N PRO A 287 9.29 14.52 -16.81
CA PRO A 287 10.35 13.94 -17.64
C PRO A 287 11.02 12.73 -16.97
N GLN A 288 11.43 11.78 -17.81
CA GLN A 288 12.20 10.60 -17.37
C GLN A 288 13.65 10.95 -17.08
#